data_61f81587972bc97b972b353da3270fe8
#
_entry.id   61f81587972bc97b972b353da3270fe8
#
_cell.length_a   1.000
_cell.length_b   1.000
_cell.length_c   1.000
_cell.angle_alpha   90.00
_cell.angle_beta   90.00
_cell.angle_gamma   90.00
#
_symmetry.space_group_name_H-M   'P 1'
#
loop_
_entity.id
_entity.type
_entity.pdbx_description
1 polymer ?
#
loop_
_entity_poly.entity_id
_entity_poly.type
_entity_poly.pdbx_seq_one_letter_code
_entity_poly.pdbx_strand_id
1 'polypeptide(L)'
;SMVCPSLLKKAAAAGDAAAAKKVTAYEACGTGPYTLKHFEPTEVLEVVKNPNYRVAGLPKFDSLRWVPVAENSTRAMMLRTGEAQFIWPVPAEQVKALEGDDKLCIQKTPSVVTRYISMNETKKPFNDVRVRKAISLAINRNALIKVAYNGLAVPSTGYLPPQIEGAVNYGPFPY
;
A
#
# COMPACT_ATOMS: atom_id res chain seq x y z
N SER A 1 -14.70 6.75 -7.48
CA SER A 1 -14.42 7.88 -6.57
C SER A 1 -15.39 9.02 -6.87
N MET A 2 -15.94 9.64 -5.83
CA MET A 2 -16.76 10.84 -5.99
C MET A 2 -15.84 12.04 -6.18
N VAL A 3 -16.04 12.80 -7.25
CA VAL A 3 -15.30 14.03 -7.54
C VAL A 3 -16.13 15.23 -7.11
N CYS A 4 -15.48 16.16 -6.41
CA CYS A 4 -16.10 17.37 -5.90
C CYS A 4 -16.57 18.29 -7.05
N PRO A 5 -17.86 18.71 -7.10
CA PRO A 5 -18.37 19.57 -8.18
C PRO A 5 -17.63 20.90 -8.33
N SER A 6 -17.18 21.51 -7.23
CA SER A 6 -16.43 22.76 -7.29
C SER A 6 -15.05 22.58 -7.94
N LEU A 7 -14.38 21.45 -7.70
CA LEU A 7 -13.11 21.10 -8.34
C LEU A 7 -13.29 20.88 -9.84
N LEU A 8 -14.37 20.21 -10.25
CA LEU A 8 -14.71 20.04 -11.67
C LEU A 8 -14.97 21.39 -12.36
N LYS A 9 -15.74 22.28 -11.72
CA LYS A 9 -15.97 23.65 -12.24
C LYS A 9 -14.67 24.42 -12.40
N LYS A 10 -13.78 24.34 -11.41
CA LYS A 10 -12.45 24.98 -11.47
C LYS A 10 -11.57 24.39 -12.58
N ALA A 11 -11.58 23.08 -12.74
CA ALA A 11 -10.85 22.39 -13.81
C ALA A 11 -11.41 22.78 -15.20
N ALA A 12 -12.74 22.86 -15.34
CA ALA A 12 -13.39 23.30 -16.60
C ALA A 12 -13.09 24.74 -16.95
N ALA A 13 -12.90 25.61 -15.95
CA ALA A 13 -12.55 27.03 -16.13
C ALA A 13 -11.05 27.29 -16.35
N ALA A 14 -10.19 26.26 -16.31
CA ALA A 14 -8.74 26.40 -16.32
C ALA A 14 -8.14 26.77 -17.71
N GLY A 15 -8.95 26.90 -18.75
CA GLY A 15 -8.53 27.41 -20.06
C GLY A 15 -7.93 26.34 -20.99
N ASP A 16 -7.15 25.39 -20.49
CA ASP A 16 -6.59 24.31 -21.29
C ASP A 16 -6.53 22.97 -20.53
N ALA A 17 -6.27 21.87 -21.26
CA ALA A 17 -6.25 20.52 -20.70
C ALA A 17 -5.11 20.29 -19.72
N ALA A 18 -3.98 20.97 -19.86
CA ALA A 18 -2.83 20.83 -18.95
C ALA A 18 -3.12 21.50 -17.60
N ALA A 19 -3.69 22.72 -17.62
CA ALA A 19 -4.12 23.42 -16.41
C ALA A 19 -5.26 22.68 -15.70
N ALA A 20 -6.26 22.15 -16.44
CA ALA A 20 -7.31 21.31 -15.88
C ALA A 20 -6.77 20.05 -15.20
N LYS A 21 -5.80 19.38 -15.81
CA LYS A 21 -5.11 18.21 -15.25
C LYS A 21 -4.35 18.58 -13.97
N LYS A 22 -3.69 19.74 -13.94
CA LYS A 22 -2.99 20.24 -12.75
C LYS A 22 -3.96 20.45 -11.58
N VAL A 23 -5.10 21.09 -11.81
CA VAL A 23 -6.14 21.29 -10.79
C VAL A 23 -6.60 19.95 -10.21
N THR A 24 -6.90 18.96 -11.05
CA THR A 24 -7.40 17.65 -10.60
C THR A 24 -6.33 16.77 -9.96
N ALA A 25 -5.05 16.99 -10.27
CA ALA A 25 -3.95 16.20 -9.72
C ALA A 25 -3.42 16.74 -8.38
N TYR A 26 -3.44 18.05 -8.16
CA TYR A 26 -2.80 18.69 -7.02
C TYR A 26 -3.78 19.37 -6.04
N GLU A 27 -5.04 19.48 -6.40
CA GLU A 27 -6.07 20.01 -5.50
C GLU A 27 -7.00 18.89 -5.05
N ALA A 28 -7.41 18.95 -3.80
CA ALA A 28 -8.33 17.99 -3.21
C ALA A 28 -9.51 18.71 -2.56
N CYS A 29 -10.69 18.12 -2.74
CA CYS A 29 -11.92 18.60 -2.14
C CYS A 29 -12.76 17.38 -1.78
N GLY A 30 -12.87 17.08 -0.50
CA GLY A 30 -13.57 15.91 0.00
C GLY A 30 -14.25 16.17 1.33
N THR A 31 -15.06 15.20 1.75
CA THR A 31 -15.79 15.22 3.03
C THR A 31 -15.07 14.41 4.13
N GLY A 32 -13.82 14.08 3.90
CA GLY A 32 -12.97 13.30 4.82
C GLY A 32 -12.56 14.06 6.07
N PRO A 33 -11.92 13.35 7.02
CA PRO A 33 -11.48 13.95 8.29
C PRO A 33 -10.36 14.97 8.15
N TYR A 34 -9.65 14.97 7.02
CA TYR A 34 -8.56 15.90 6.74
C TYR A 34 -8.79 16.63 5.42
N THR A 35 -8.25 17.83 5.32
CA THR A 35 -8.14 18.64 4.11
C THR A 35 -6.68 18.77 3.69
N LEU A 36 -6.43 18.86 2.39
CA LEU A 36 -5.10 19.04 1.84
C LEU A 36 -4.57 20.43 2.22
N LYS A 37 -3.38 20.46 2.82
CA LYS A 37 -2.64 21.70 3.11
C LYS A 37 -1.55 21.94 2.07
N HIS A 38 -0.74 20.91 1.79
CA HIS A 38 0.37 21.02 0.85
C HIS A 38 0.63 19.67 0.19
N PHE A 39 0.94 19.69 -1.09
CA PHE A 39 1.34 18.51 -1.83
C PHE A 39 2.41 18.85 -2.85
N GLU A 40 3.61 18.32 -2.63
CA GLU A 40 4.70 18.33 -3.59
C GLU A 40 5.02 16.90 -3.97
N PRO A 41 4.82 16.51 -5.24
CA PRO A 41 5.07 15.14 -5.69
C PRO A 41 6.48 14.66 -5.36
N THR A 42 6.60 13.45 -4.84
CA THR A 42 7.86 12.82 -4.43
C THR A 42 8.56 13.43 -3.21
N GLU A 43 8.08 14.52 -2.67
CA GLU A 43 8.70 15.20 -1.53
C GLU A 43 7.84 15.13 -0.27
N VAL A 44 6.59 15.63 -0.33
CA VAL A 44 5.76 15.71 0.86
C VAL A 44 4.26 15.78 0.53
N LEU A 45 3.47 15.15 1.38
CA LEU A 45 2.02 15.35 1.46
C LEU A 45 1.68 15.79 2.87
N GLU A 46 1.08 16.96 3.02
CA GLU A 46 0.58 17.47 4.29
C GLU A 46 -0.94 17.66 4.24
N VAL A 47 -1.60 17.17 5.29
CA VAL A 47 -3.03 17.40 5.50
C VAL A 47 -3.26 17.95 6.90
N VAL A 48 -4.32 18.73 7.05
CA VAL A 48 -4.77 19.30 8.32
C VAL A 48 -6.20 18.88 8.63
N LYS A 49 -6.54 18.87 9.89
CA LYS A 49 -7.88 18.56 10.37
C LYS A 49 -8.95 19.35 9.63
N ASN A 50 -9.97 18.66 9.16
CA ASN A 50 -11.14 19.29 8.54
C ASN A 50 -12.09 19.79 9.63
N PRO A 51 -12.27 21.11 9.79
CA PRO A 51 -13.15 21.66 10.82
C PRO A 51 -14.62 21.30 10.60
N ASN A 52 -14.99 20.94 9.36
CA ASN A 52 -16.35 20.57 8.97
C ASN A 52 -16.54 19.05 8.90
N TYR A 53 -15.68 18.27 9.54
CA TYR A 53 -15.82 16.82 9.49
C TYR A 53 -17.06 16.38 10.28
N ARG A 54 -17.89 15.51 9.67
CA ARG A 54 -19.21 15.08 10.17
C ARG A 54 -19.19 14.34 11.51
N VAL A 55 -18.04 13.78 11.92
CA VAL A 55 -17.93 12.99 13.15
C VAL A 55 -17.27 13.85 14.24
N ALA A 56 -18.02 14.18 15.25
CA ALA A 56 -17.52 14.98 16.38
C ALA A 56 -16.34 14.29 17.10
N GLY A 57 -15.34 15.06 17.49
CA GLY A 57 -14.14 14.56 18.18
C GLY A 57 -13.12 13.82 17.31
N LEU A 58 -13.35 13.74 16.01
CA LEU A 58 -12.40 13.20 15.03
C LEU A 58 -12.02 14.27 13.98
N PRO A 59 -10.84 14.14 13.35
CA PRO A 59 -9.74 13.22 13.67
C PRO A 59 -9.02 13.60 14.97
N LYS A 60 -8.20 12.69 15.53
CA LYS A 60 -7.47 12.95 16.78
C LYS A 60 -6.23 13.80 16.56
N PHE A 61 -5.53 13.62 15.45
CA PHE A 61 -4.35 14.41 15.09
C PHE A 61 -4.77 15.68 14.35
N ASP A 62 -4.13 16.80 14.66
CA ASP A 62 -4.42 18.08 14.01
C ASP A 62 -3.84 18.16 12.59
N SER A 63 -2.71 17.50 12.36
CA SER A 63 -2.08 17.40 11.05
C SER A 63 -1.36 16.08 10.86
N LEU A 64 -1.22 15.67 9.60
CA LEU A 64 -0.41 14.52 9.19
C LEU A 64 0.51 14.96 8.06
N ARG A 65 1.76 14.47 8.11
CA ARG A 65 2.76 14.73 7.09
C ARG A 65 3.37 13.41 6.63
N TRP A 66 3.29 13.12 5.34
CA TRP A 66 3.95 11.97 4.71
C TRP A 66 5.16 12.43 3.94
N VAL A 67 6.29 11.79 4.20
CA VAL A 67 7.55 12.00 3.51
C VAL A 67 7.96 10.68 2.87
N PRO A 68 8.09 10.61 1.54
CA PRO A 68 8.57 9.39 0.88
C PRO A 68 10.06 9.18 1.21
N VAL A 69 10.38 8.06 1.80
CA VAL A 69 11.76 7.63 2.09
C VAL A 69 11.97 6.28 1.44
N ALA A 70 12.73 6.22 0.36
CA ALA A 70 12.90 5.01 -0.43
C ALA A 70 13.70 3.92 0.30
N GLU A 71 14.68 4.34 1.09
CA GLU A 71 15.62 3.44 1.74
C GLU A 71 15.03 2.88 3.05
N ASN A 72 14.99 1.53 3.16
CA ASN A 72 14.35 0.81 4.26
C ASN A 72 15.01 1.05 5.63
N SER A 73 16.33 1.07 5.67
CA SER A 73 17.09 1.27 6.92
C SER A 73 16.91 2.69 7.45
N THR A 74 16.87 3.67 6.56
CA THR A 74 16.61 5.06 6.92
C THR A 74 15.23 5.22 7.56
N ARG A 75 14.17 4.62 6.98
CA ARG A 75 12.83 4.66 7.59
C ARG A 75 12.81 4.05 8.99
N ALA A 76 13.45 2.89 9.16
CA ALA A 76 13.54 2.24 10.47
C ALA A 76 14.28 3.10 11.49
N MET A 77 15.35 3.78 11.06
CA MET A 77 16.11 4.70 11.92
C MET A 77 15.29 5.91 12.33
N MET A 78 14.58 6.55 11.39
CA MET A 78 13.69 7.69 11.67
C MET A 78 12.63 7.34 12.72
N LEU A 79 12.08 6.12 12.69
CA LEU A 79 11.15 5.64 13.71
C LEU A 79 11.83 5.51 15.08
N ARG A 80 13.04 4.94 15.14
CA ARG A 80 13.78 4.74 16.40
C ARG A 80 14.26 6.06 17.03
N THR A 81 14.61 7.04 16.22
CA THR A 81 15.01 8.38 16.69
C THR A 81 13.82 9.28 17.02
N GLY A 82 12.58 8.87 16.69
CA GLY A 82 11.38 9.67 16.88
C GLY A 82 11.17 10.75 15.82
N GLU A 83 12.00 10.80 14.78
CA GLU A 83 11.81 11.70 13.64
C GLU A 83 10.54 11.34 12.85
N ALA A 84 10.23 10.05 12.76
CA ALA A 84 8.95 9.55 12.28
C ALA A 84 8.19 8.87 13.42
N GLN A 85 6.88 9.14 13.54
CA GLN A 85 5.99 8.49 14.52
C GLN A 85 5.31 7.25 13.96
N PHE A 86 5.35 7.09 12.64
CA PHE A 86 4.78 5.95 11.93
C PHE A 86 5.56 5.68 10.65
N ILE A 87 5.83 4.42 10.35
CA ILE A 87 6.40 3.99 9.07
C ILE A 87 5.57 2.86 8.46
N TRP A 88 5.48 2.86 7.13
CA TRP A 88 4.85 1.79 6.36
C TRP A 88 5.41 1.74 4.94
N PRO A 89 5.70 0.57 4.41
CA PRO A 89 5.76 -0.73 5.10
C PRO A 89 6.98 -0.85 6.02
N VAL A 90 6.83 -1.68 7.06
CA VAL A 90 7.98 -2.05 7.89
C VAL A 90 8.81 -3.09 7.13
N PRO A 91 10.12 -2.90 6.95
CA PRO A 91 10.98 -3.88 6.30
C PRO A 91 11.02 -5.20 7.09
N ALA A 92 10.81 -6.33 6.42
CA ALA A 92 10.72 -7.64 7.06
C ALA A 92 11.97 -8.00 7.88
N GLU A 93 13.14 -7.58 7.42
CA GLU A 93 14.44 -7.77 8.08
C GLU A 93 14.59 -6.94 9.37
N GLN A 94 13.84 -5.84 9.48
CA GLN A 94 13.90 -4.95 10.65
C GLN A 94 12.86 -5.27 11.73
N VAL A 95 11.86 -6.09 11.41
CA VAL A 95 10.72 -6.37 12.32
C VAL A 95 11.19 -6.85 13.68
N LYS A 96 12.09 -7.84 13.74
CA LYS A 96 12.60 -8.39 15.02
C LYS A 96 13.33 -7.34 15.84
N ALA A 97 14.14 -6.49 15.20
CA ALA A 97 14.89 -5.45 15.88
C ALA A 97 13.99 -4.35 16.44
N LEU A 98 12.90 -4.04 15.74
CA LEU A 98 11.92 -3.05 16.17
C LEU A 98 10.95 -3.62 17.23
N GLU A 99 10.62 -4.92 17.18
CA GLU A 99 9.81 -5.60 18.21
C GLU A 99 10.52 -5.66 19.58
N GLY A 100 11.83 -5.60 19.60
CA GLY A 100 12.62 -5.56 20.83
C GLY A 100 12.72 -4.18 21.49
N ASP A 101 12.12 -3.15 20.92
CA ASP A 101 12.13 -1.80 21.48
C ASP A 101 10.77 -1.49 22.16
N ASP A 102 10.79 -1.37 23.48
CA ASP A 102 9.60 -1.15 24.31
C ASP A 102 8.85 0.17 24.01
N LYS A 103 9.48 1.09 23.27
CA LYS A 103 8.89 2.36 22.86
C LYS A 103 8.11 2.24 21.56
N LEU A 104 8.22 1.11 20.87
CA LEU A 104 7.63 0.90 19.54
C LEU A 104 6.53 -0.14 19.59
N CYS A 105 5.49 0.06 18.78
CA CYS A 105 4.43 -0.90 18.57
C CYS A 105 4.41 -1.36 17.11
N ILE A 106 4.56 -2.67 16.89
CA ILE A 106 4.45 -3.26 15.55
C ILE A 106 3.09 -3.92 15.38
N GLN A 107 2.29 -3.40 14.48
CA GLN A 107 1.03 -3.99 14.09
C GLN A 107 1.21 -4.86 12.84
N LYS A 108 0.90 -6.15 12.96
CA LYS A 108 0.86 -7.11 11.86
C LYS A 108 -0.59 -7.39 11.49
N THR A 109 -0.94 -7.14 10.25
CA THR A 109 -2.30 -7.36 9.74
C THR A 109 -2.24 -8.15 8.44
N PRO A 110 -3.10 -9.14 8.23
CA PRO A 110 -3.21 -9.84 6.96
C PRO A 110 -3.43 -8.85 5.82
N SER A 111 -2.63 -8.98 4.76
CA SER A 111 -2.68 -8.11 3.60
C SER A 111 -3.56 -8.70 2.51
N VAL A 112 -4.22 -7.84 1.75
CA VAL A 112 -4.94 -8.21 0.51
C VAL A 112 -4.02 -8.27 -0.73
N VAL A 113 -2.71 -8.14 -0.53
CA VAL A 113 -1.72 -8.19 -1.61
C VAL A 113 -1.30 -9.62 -1.89
N THR A 114 -1.56 -10.10 -3.12
CA THR A 114 -1.05 -11.37 -3.62
C THR A 114 0.17 -11.13 -4.51
N ARG A 115 1.25 -11.84 -4.26
CA ARG A 115 2.43 -11.90 -5.14
C ARG A 115 2.35 -13.16 -5.99
N TYR A 116 2.50 -13.01 -7.29
CA TYR A 116 2.38 -14.10 -8.24
C TYR A 116 3.37 -13.95 -9.41
N ILE A 117 3.61 -15.05 -10.10
CA ILE A 117 4.36 -15.04 -11.35
C ILE A 117 3.35 -14.99 -12.50
N SER A 118 3.40 -13.93 -13.27
CA SER A 118 2.57 -13.79 -14.47
C SER A 118 3.25 -14.48 -15.65
N MET A 119 2.51 -15.33 -16.35
CA MET A 119 2.99 -16.04 -17.53
C MET A 119 2.15 -15.64 -18.74
N ASN A 120 2.80 -15.18 -19.82
CA ASN A 120 2.09 -14.79 -21.03
C ASN A 120 1.71 -16.04 -21.85
N GLU A 121 0.45 -16.44 -21.78
CA GLU A 121 -0.08 -17.64 -22.43
C GLU A 121 -0.08 -17.56 -23.96
N THR A 122 0.08 -16.39 -24.56
CA THR A 122 0.17 -16.25 -26.03
C THR A 122 1.57 -16.52 -26.57
N LYS A 123 2.57 -16.66 -25.69
CA LYS A 123 3.97 -16.87 -26.06
C LYS A 123 4.47 -18.25 -25.63
N LYS A 124 5.27 -18.90 -26.51
CA LYS A 124 6.01 -20.10 -26.14
C LYS A 124 7.09 -19.77 -25.10
N PRO A 125 7.36 -20.66 -24.12
CA PRO A 125 6.73 -21.96 -23.91
C PRO A 125 5.47 -21.92 -23.07
N PHE A 126 5.00 -20.76 -22.63
CA PHE A 126 3.91 -20.57 -21.66
C PHE A 126 2.51 -20.84 -22.25
N ASN A 127 2.38 -20.96 -23.56
CA ASN A 127 1.15 -21.40 -24.21
C ASN A 127 0.79 -22.87 -23.90
N ASP A 128 1.76 -23.70 -23.46
CA ASP A 128 1.52 -25.06 -23.01
C ASP A 128 1.19 -25.08 -21.50
N VAL A 129 0.02 -25.60 -21.14
CA VAL A 129 -0.43 -25.72 -19.76
C VAL A 129 0.48 -26.60 -18.91
N ARG A 130 1.14 -27.61 -19.53
CA ARG A 130 2.08 -28.49 -18.82
C ARG A 130 3.31 -27.74 -18.33
N VAL A 131 3.81 -26.78 -19.13
CA VAL A 131 4.92 -25.91 -18.73
C VAL A 131 4.51 -25.02 -17.54
N ARG A 132 3.34 -24.42 -17.60
CA ARG A 132 2.85 -23.58 -16.49
C ARG A 132 2.66 -24.37 -15.19
N LYS A 133 2.13 -25.60 -15.30
CA LYS A 133 2.03 -26.53 -14.15
C LYS A 133 3.39 -26.91 -13.59
N ALA A 134 4.35 -27.27 -14.47
CA ALA A 134 5.70 -27.63 -14.06
C ALA A 134 6.37 -26.50 -13.27
N ILE A 135 6.28 -25.25 -13.73
CA ILE A 135 6.79 -24.08 -13.00
C ILE A 135 6.10 -23.94 -11.66
N SER A 136 4.78 -24.08 -11.60
CA SER A 136 4.04 -23.95 -10.35
C SER A 136 4.44 -25.02 -9.33
N LEU A 137 4.72 -26.25 -9.79
CA LEU A 137 5.16 -27.37 -8.95
C LEU A 137 6.64 -27.25 -8.53
N ALA A 138 7.46 -26.61 -9.33
CA ALA A 138 8.89 -26.43 -9.04
C ALA A 138 9.17 -25.39 -7.94
N ILE A 139 8.16 -24.59 -7.54
CA ILE A 139 8.37 -23.49 -6.57
C ILE A 139 7.98 -23.97 -5.16
N ASN A 140 8.98 -24.07 -4.30
CA ASN A 140 8.76 -24.27 -2.88
C ASN A 140 8.31 -22.97 -2.23
N ARG A 141 6.99 -22.77 -2.12
CA ARG A 141 6.39 -21.54 -1.60
C ARG A 141 6.79 -21.27 -0.15
N ASN A 142 6.87 -22.32 0.68
CA ASN A 142 7.23 -22.18 2.08
C ASN A 142 8.68 -21.73 2.26
N ALA A 143 9.60 -22.30 1.46
CA ALA A 143 10.99 -21.87 1.44
C ALA A 143 11.12 -20.41 0.97
N LEU A 144 10.40 -20.03 -0.09
CA LEU A 144 10.38 -18.67 -0.60
C LEU A 144 9.87 -17.67 0.46
N ILE A 145 8.78 -17.99 1.15
CA ILE A 145 8.22 -17.16 2.23
C ILE A 145 9.23 -17.00 3.36
N LYS A 146 9.91 -18.06 3.74
CA LYS A 146 10.93 -18.02 4.80
C LYS A 146 12.10 -17.13 4.42
N VAL A 147 12.59 -17.23 3.19
CA VAL A 147 13.78 -16.49 2.73
C VAL A 147 13.46 -15.04 2.38
N ALA A 148 12.40 -14.80 1.60
CA ALA A 148 12.10 -13.48 1.08
C ALA A 148 11.27 -12.59 2.02
N TYR A 149 10.51 -13.21 2.93
CA TYR A 149 9.58 -12.48 3.82
C TYR A 149 9.81 -12.77 5.30
N ASN A 150 10.88 -13.48 5.66
CA ASN A 150 11.15 -13.88 7.06
C ASN A 150 9.95 -14.55 7.74
N GLY A 151 9.13 -15.29 6.97
CA GLY A 151 7.91 -15.92 7.47
C GLY A 151 6.70 -14.99 7.60
N LEU A 152 6.80 -13.72 7.20
CA LEU A 152 5.71 -12.72 7.30
C LEU A 152 4.72 -12.76 6.12
N ALA A 153 4.52 -13.93 5.53
CA ALA A 153 3.55 -14.16 4.48
C ALA A 153 2.93 -15.55 4.61
N VAL A 154 1.86 -15.80 3.89
CA VAL A 154 1.20 -17.10 3.82
C VAL A 154 1.10 -17.56 2.37
N PRO A 155 1.17 -18.89 2.11
CA PRO A 155 0.97 -19.39 0.76
C PRO A 155 -0.45 -19.07 0.29
N SER A 156 -0.58 -18.52 -0.90
CA SER A 156 -1.90 -18.32 -1.51
C SER A 156 -2.44 -19.64 -2.04
N THR A 157 -3.70 -19.95 -1.74
CA THR A 157 -4.42 -21.11 -2.23
C THR A 157 -5.43 -20.78 -3.32
N GLY A 158 -5.48 -19.51 -3.75
CA GLY A 158 -6.35 -19.01 -4.79
C GLY A 158 -5.85 -17.69 -5.35
N TYR A 159 -6.60 -17.14 -6.29
CA TYR A 159 -6.30 -15.82 -6.87
C TYR A 159 -6.53 -14.68 -5.87
N LEU A 160 -7.60 -14.80 -5.08
CA LEU A 160 -7.90 -13.83 -4.04
C LEU A 160 -7.28 -14.26 -2.70
N PRO A 161 -6.73 -13.34 -1.93
CA PRO A 161 -6.31 -13.60 -0.55
C PRO A 161 -7.47 -14.14 0.29
N PRO A 162 -7.21 -15.07 1.22
CA PRO A 162 -8.27 -15.74 1.98
C PRO A 162 -9.11 -14.81 2.88
N GLN A 163 -8.63 -13.60 3.14
CA GLN A 163 -9.33 -12.57 3.92
C GLN A 163 -10.42 -11.83 3.13
N ILE A 164 -10.42 -11.96 1.81
CA ILE A 164 -11.41 -11.28 0.95
C ILE A 164 -12.67 -12.14 0.88
N GLU A 165 -13.81 -11.54 1.08
CA GLU A 165 -15.11 -12.19 0.89
C GLU A 165 -15.23 -12.73 -0.54
N GLY A 166 -15.67 -13.98 -0.67
CA GLY A 166 -15.73 -14.68 -1.96
C GLY A 166 -14.40 -15.35 -2.39
N ALA A 167 -13.36 -15.32 -1.55
CA ALA A 167 -12.14 -16.06 -1.83
C ALA A 167 -12.41 -17.57 -1.80
N VAL A 168 -11.94 -18.28 -2.83
CA VAL A 168 -12.08 -19.74 -2.94
C VAL A 168 -10.74 -20.39 -2.61
N ASN A 169 -10.78 -21.36 -1.70
CA ASN A 169 -9.61 -22.16 -1.39
C ASN A 169 -9.55 -23.37 -2.34
N TYR A 170 -8.60 -23.36 -3.26
CA TYR A 170 -8.35 -24.48 -4.18
C TYR A 170 -7.47 -25.58 -3.58
N GLY A 171 -7.21 -25.53 -2.28
CA GLY A 171 -6.37 -26.47 -1.57
C GLY A 171 -4.87 -26.16 -1.66
N PRO A 172 -4.05 -26.96 -0.95
CA PRO A 172 -2.61 -26.81 -1.04
C PRO A 172 -2.12 -27.20 -2.44
N PHE A 173 -1.30 -26.38 -3.04
CA PHE A 173 -0.59 -26.76 -4.26
C PHE A 173 0.63 -27.58 -3.86
N PRO A 174 0.78 -28.82 -4.36
CA PRO A 174 1.94 -29.65 -4.04
C PRO A 174 3.22 -29.00 -4.59
N TYR A 175 4.30 -29.28 -3.88
CA TYR A 175 5.66 -28.94 -4.30
C TYR A 175 6.38 -30.23 -4.63
#